data_ddb844962bd5eaf8977af08056adfd15
#
_entry.id   ddb844962bd5eaf8977af08056adfd15
#
_cell.length_a   1.000
_cell.length_b   1.000
_cell.length_c   1.000
_cell.angle_alpha   90.00
_cell.angle_beta   90.00
_cell.angle_gamma   90.00
#
_symmetry.space_group_name_H-M   'P 1'
#
loop_
_entity.id
_entity.type
_entity.pdbx_description
1 polymer ?
#
loop_
_entity_poly.entity_id
_entity_poly.type
_entity_poly.pdbx_seq_one_letter_code
_entity_poly.pdbx_strand_id
1 'polypeptide(L)'
;LLEDGPDMEMVEAMVREDASIKGIWCVPLHSNPQGVCYSDRVVDRLASMETAAPDFRIFWDNAYGVHHIYEEVPLKNILEACEAGGHPNRTYYFFSTSKITFPGAGVSLIASGPDNMKELKGHLSSQTIGHDKLNQLRHVQYFKTPENIRARMKALAEVLRPKFDMVLKRLEEELEGSGLAVWSHPKGGYFISLDTLEGCAKRTVELAKEA
;
A
#
# COMPACT_ATOMS: atom_id res chain seq x y z
N LEU A 1 -1.43 -13.04 -1.93
CA LEU A 1 -2.50 -12.08 -2.23
C LEU A 1 -3.44 -12.67 -3.26
N LEU A 2 -4.72 -12.39 -3.09
CA LEU A 2 -5.77 -12.63 -4.06
C LEU A 2 -6.06 -11.34 -4.85
N GLU A 3 -7.06 -11.37 -5.73
CA GLU A 3 -7.38 -10.23 -6.61
C GLU A 3 -7.81 -8.96 -5.85
N ASP A 4 -8.40 -9.11 -4.65
CA ASP A 4 -8.95 -8.01 -3.86
C ASP A 4 -8.30 -7.84 -2.46
N GLY A 5 -7.15 -8.46 -2.22
CA GLY A 5 -6.41 -8.35 -0.98
C GLY A 5 -5.79 -9.67 -0.50
N PRO A 6 -5.41 -9.78 0.78
CA PRO A 6 -4.93 -11.03 1.35
C PRO A 6 -6.03 -12.11 1.36
N ASP A 7 -5.59 -13.37 1.32
CA ASP A 7 -6.49 -14.50 1.56
C ASP A 7 -6.99 -14.46 3.01
N MET A 8 -8.18 -13.88 3.18
CA MET A 8 -8.74 -13.64 4.51
C MET A 8 -9.16 -14.93 5.21
N GLU A 9 -9.44 -16.01 4.49
CA GLU A 9 -9.75 -17.31 5.13
C GLU A 9 -8.50 -17.85 5.81
N MET A 10 -7.39 -17.82 5.11
CA MET A 10 -6.09 -18.22 5.67
C MET A 10 -5.66 -17.29 6.80
N VAL A 11 -5.73 -15.97 6.62
CA VAL A 11 -5.32 -14.99 7.63
C VAL A 11 -6.11 -15.17 8.92
N GLU A 12 -7.44 -15.23 8.83
CA GLU A 12 -8.32 -15.38 10.01
C GLU A 12 -8.09 -16.72 10.73
N ALA A 13 -7.90 -17.81 9.99
CA ALA A 13 -7.59 -19.10 10.60
C ALA A 13 -6.28 -19.04 11.39
N MET A 14 -5.21 -18.51 10.80
CA MET A 14 -3.90 -18.40 11.44
C MET A 14 -3.92 -17.53 12.69
N VAL A 15 -4.49 -16.32 12.61
CA VAL A 15 -4.46 -15.36 13.73
C VAL A 15 -5.41 -15.75 14.87
N ARG A 16 -6.43 -16.55 14.59
CA ARG A 16 -7.35 -17.06 15.61
C ARG A 16 -6.73 -18.18 16.44
N GLU A 17 -5.84 -18.98 15.86
CA GLU A 17 -5.25 -20.15 16.51
C GLU A 17 -3.90 -19.86 17.15
N ASP A 18 -3.13 -18.90 16.63
CA ASP A 18 -1.75 -18.66 17.06
C ASP A 18 -1.57 -17.27 17.69
N ALA A 19 -1.45 -17.23 19.02
CA ALA A 19 -1.19 -16.00 19.80
C ALA A 19 0.22 -15.44 19.61
N SER A 20 1.13 -16.14 18.93
CA SER A 20 2.46 -15.62 18.58
C SER A 20 2.42 -14.68 17.39
N ILE A 21 1.36 -14.74 16.57
CA ILE A 21 1.14 -13.83 15.44
C ILE A 21 0.64 -12.48 15.99
N LYS A 22 1.50 -11.48 15.97
CA LYS A 22 1.26 -10.17 16.58
C LYS A 22 0.77 -9.11 15.62
N GLY A 23 0.73 -9.38 14.33
CA GLY A 23 0.25 -8.40 13.37
C GLY A 23 0.34 -8.84 11.93
N ILE A 24 -0.19 -7.99 11.08
CA ILE A 24 -0.15 -8.10 9.62
C ILE A 24 0.28 -6.77 9.01
N TRP A 25 1.18 -6.82 8.01
CA TRP A 25 1.54 -5.66 7.22
C TRP A 25 0.75 -5.63 5.92
N CYS A 26 0.04 -4.54 5.68
CA CYS A 26 -0.87 -4.37 4.55
C CYS A 26 -0.45 -3.16 3.70
N VAL A 27 -0.37 -3.35 2.38
CA VAL A 27 -0.27 -2.26 1.40
C VAL A 27 -1.57 -2.23 0.61
N PRO A 28 -2.58 -1.45 1.02
CA PRO A 28 -3.97 -1.65 0.61
C PRO A 28 -4.31 -1.11 -0.79
N LEU A 29 -3.54 -0.18 -1.33
CA LEU A 29 -3.74 0.34 -2.68
C LEU A 29 -2.48 0.16 -3.51
N HIS A 30 -2.69 -0.33 -4.75
CA HIS A 30 -1.63 -0.48 -5.75
C HIS A 30 -0.41 -1.20 -5.16
N SER A 31 -0.64 -2.32 -4.47
CA SER A 31 0.37 -3.05 -3.70
C SER A 31 1.63 -3.37 -4.51
N ASN A 32 2.78 -3.29 -3.88
CA ASN A 32 4.05 -3.70 -4.46
C ASN A 32 4.27 -5.21 -4.20
N PRO A 33 4.48 -6.07 -5.23
CA PRO A 33 4.60 -5.74 -6.66
C PRO A 33 3.31 -5.91 -7.49
N GLN A 34 2.25 -6.53 -6.95
CA GLN A 34 1.13 -7.04 -7.74
C GLN A 34 0.11 -5.98 -8.20
N GLY A 35 0.12 -4.78 -7.60
CA GLY A 35 -0.82 -3.73 -7.95
C GLY A 35 -2.24 -3.92 -7.39
N VAL A 36 -2.42 -4.86 -6.46
CA VAL A 36 -3.71 -5.18 -5.84
C VAL A 36 -4.25 -3.99 -5.04
N CYS A 37 -5.56 -3.78 -5.13
CA CYS A 37 -6.32 -2.83 -4.32
C CYS A 37 -7.31 -3.60 -3.45
N TYR A 38 -7.32 -3.32 -2.14
CA TYR A 38 -8.19 -4.05 -1.20
C TYR A 38 -9.65 -3.63 -1.36
N SER A 39 -10.53 -4.62 -1.37
CA SER A 39 -11.98 -4.40 -1.36
C SER A 39 -12.48 -3.99 0.02
N ASP A 40 -13.64 -3.33 0.06
CA ASP A 40 -14.33 -3.00 1.31
C ASP A 40 -14.56 -4.23 2.18
N ARG A 41 -14.88 -5.37 1.55
CA ARG A 41 -15.05 -6.66 2.23
C ARG A 41 -13.78 -7.09 2.97
N VAL A 42 -12.62 -6.97 2.33
CA VAL A 42 -11.32 -7.31 2.95
C VAL A 42 -11.01 -6.37 4.10
N VAL A 43 -11.26 -5.07 3.93
CA VAL A 43 -11.06 -4.07 4.99
C VAL A 43 -11.93 -4.38 6.21
N ASP A 44 -13.22 -4.72 6.00
CA ASP A 44 -14.14 -5.07 7.08
C ASP A 44 -13.72 -6.35 7.82
N ARG A 45 -13.28 -7.38 7.09
CA ARG A 45 -12.78 -8.62 7.68
C ARG A 45 -11.53 -8.38 8.52
N LEU A 46 -10.54 -7.63 8.01
CA LEU A 46 -9.34 -7.25 8.78
C LEU A 46 -9.70 -6.48 10.05
N ALA A 47 -10.66 -5.56 9.95
CA ALA A 47 -11.07 -4.72 11.07
C ALA A 47 -11.77 -5.50 12.18
N SER A 48 -12.58 -6.52 11.81
CA SER A 48 -13.47 -7.23 12.76
C SER A 48 -13.00 -8.64 13.13
N MET A 49 -11.99 -9.22 12.45
CA MET A 49 -11.53 -10.58 12.72
C MET A 49 -11.14 -10.82 14.17
N GLU A 50 -11.42 -12.01 14.67
CA GLU A 50 -10.96 -12.49 15.97
C GLU A 50 -9.48 -12.87 15.92
N THR A 51 -8.72 -12.53 16.96
CA THR A 51 -7.30 -12.83 17.07
C THR A 51 -6.98 -13.44 18.44
N ALA A 52 -6.15 -14.49 18.46
CA ALA A 52 -5.68 -15.11 19.71
C ALA A 52 -4.74 -14.14 20.48
N ALA A 53 -4.01 -13.29 19.78
CA ALA A 53 -3.17 -12.27 20.38
C ALA A 53 -4.00 -11.01 20.71
N PRO A 54 -4.15 -10.62 22.00
CA PRO A 54 -4.90 -9.42 22.39
C PRO A 54 -4.22 -8.13 21.95
N ASP A 55 -2.93 -8.20 21.67
CA ASP A 55 -2.07 -7.10 21.22
C ASP A 55 -1.83 -7.13 19.69
N PHE A 56 -2.64 -7.85 18.94
CA PHE A 56 -2.55 -7.91 17.48
C PHE A 56 -2.71 -6.51 16.84
N ARG A 57 -1.88 -6.20 15.83
CA ARG A 57 -1.90 -4.92 15.12
C ARG A 57 -1.92 -5.09 13.61
N ILE A 58 -2.60 -4.18 12.95
CA ILE A 58 -2.58 -4.01 11.50
C ILE A 58 -1.66 -2.81 11.19
N PHE A 59 -0.59 -3.07 10.43
CA PHE A 59 0.30 -2.04 9.90
C PHE A 59 -0.19 -1.67 8.50
N TRP A 60 -0.94 -0.57 8.41
CA TRP A 60 -1.62 -0.12 7.19
C TRP A 60 -0.74 0.87 6.44
N ASP A 61 0.14 0.35 5.58
CA ASP A 61 1.09 1.13 4.80
C ASP A 61 0.45 1.64 3.50
N ASN A 62 -0.22 2.79 3.58
CA ASN A 62 -0.85 3.41 2.42
C ASN A 62 0.15 4.23 1.59
N ALA A 63 1.26 3.59 1.20
CA ALA A 63 2.35 4.21 0.44
C ALA A 63 1.92 4.73 -0.94
N TYR A 64 0.86 4.17 -1.51
CA TYR A 64 0.37 4.48 -2.86
C TYR A 64 -1.04 5.08 -2.89
N GLY A 65 -1.52 5.59 -1.77
CA GLY A 65 -2.91 6.06 -1.59
C GLY A 65 -3.42 7.12 -2.57
N VAL A 66 -2.52 7.76 -3.34
CA VAL A 66 -2.85 8.79 -4.35
C VAL A 66 -2.19 8.51 -5.71
N HIS A 67 -1.70 7.29 -5.94
CA HIS A 67 -0.94 6.93 -7.14
C HIS A 67 -1.82 6.22 -8.19
N HIS A 68 -3.00 6.75 -8.42
CA HIS A 68 -3.91 6.26 -9.47
C HIS A 68 -3.37 6.66 -10.85
N ILE A 69 -3.30 5.71 -11.80
CA ILE A 69 -2.84 5.96 -13.18
C ILE A 69 -4.04 6.16 -14.12
N TYR A 70 -5.07 5.35 -13.96
CA TYR A 70 -6.26 5.36 -14.81
C TYR A 70 -7.43 6.06 -14.14
N GLU A 71 -8.05 5.39 -13.20
CA GLU A 71 -9.19 5.88 -12.43
C GLU A 71 -8.85 5.92 -10.93
N GLU A 72 -9.52 6.77 -10.19
CA GLU A 72 -9.40 6.79 -8.73
C GLU A 72 -10.05 5.53 -8.15
N VAL A 73 -9.27 4.77 -7.39
CA VAL A 73 -9.75 3.58 -6.69
C VAL A 73 -10.07 3.99 -5.26
N PRO A 74 -11.34 3.92 -4.84
CA PRO A 74 -11.70 4.21 -3.46
C PRO A 74 -11.10 3.18 -2.52
N LEU A 75 -10.76 3.62 -1.31
CA LEU A 75 -10.29 2.75 -0.23
C LEU A 75 -11.10 3.04 1.02
N LYS A 76 -11.75 2.02 1.56
CA LYS A 76 -12.48 2.12 2.82
C LYS A 76 -11.54 2.51 3.96
N ASN A 77 -12.02 3.40 4.84
CA ASN A 77 -11.24 3.85 5.99
C ASN A 77 -11.11 2.74 7.04
N ILE A 78 -9.92 2.16 7.15
CA ILE A 78 -9.63 1.07 8.09
C ILE A 78 -9.77 1.51 9.56
N LEU A 79 -9.50 2.77 9.88
CA LEU A 79 -9.64 3.26 11.27
C LEU A 79 -11.10 3.30 11.69
N GLU A 80 -11.99 3.80 10.84
CA GLU A 80 -13.44 3.79 11.07
C GLU A 80 -13.99 2.36 11.12
N ALA A 81 -13.51 1.49 10.21
CA ALA A 81 -13.91 0.09 10.22
C ALA A 81 -13.50 -0.62 11.52
N CYS A 82 -12.28 -0.39 12.01
CA CYS A 82 -11.81 -0.94 13.29
C CYS A 82 -12.59 -0.38 14.49
N GLU A 83 -12.93 0.89 14.49
CA GLU A 83 -13.77 1.49 15.54
C GLU A 83 -15.16 0.86 15.55
N ALA A 84 -15.79 0.74 14.40
CA ALA A 84 -17.09 0.07 14.24
C ALA A 84 -17.05 -1.41 14.63
N GLY A 85 -15.94 -2.10 14.39
CA GLY A 85 -15.68 -3.48 14.80
C GLY A 85 -15.32 -3.66 16.26
N GLY A 86 -15.28 -2.57 17.09
CA GLY A 86 -14.94 -2.64 18.51
C GLY A 86 -13.42 -2.70 18.80
N HIS A 87 -12.58 -2.43 17.81
CA HIS A 87 -11.12 -2.51 17.91
C HIS A 87 -10.41 -1.18 17.56
N PRO A 88 -10.71 -0.04 18.23
CA PRO A 88 -10.22 1.29 17.84
C PRO A 88 -8.68 1.42 17.82
N ASN A 89 -7.98 0.58 18.59
CA ASN A 89 -6.52 0.59 18.68
C ASN A 89 -5.85 -0.53 17.86
N ARG A 90 -6.57 -1.18 16.93
CA ARG A 90 -6.02 -2.31 16.15
C ARG A 90 -5.03 -1.87 15.08
N THR A 91 -5.20 -0.68 14.50
CA THR A 91 -4.46 -0.25 13.31
C THR A 91 -3.46 0.87 13.59
N TYR A 92 -2.26 0.73 13.04
CA TYR A 92 -1.34 1.82 12.76
C TYR A 92 -1.40 2.15 11.28
N TYR A 93 -1.88 3.33 10.93
CA TYR A 93 -1.98 3.84 9.57
C TYR A 93 -0.78 4.70 9.24
N PHE A 94 -0.08 4.38 8.15
CA PHE A 94 1.09 5.11 7.68
C PHE A 94 0.85 5.72 6.32
N PHE A 95 1.36 6.94 6.14
CA PHE A 95 1.40 7.63 4.86
C PHE A 95 2.64 8.50 4.78
N SER A 96 3.18 8.68 3.56
CA SER A 96 4.28 9.61 3.34
C SER A 96 4.23 10.26 1.97
N THR A 97 4.92 11.40 1.85
CA THR A 97 5.10 12.11 0.58
C THR A 97 6.34 11.64 -0.19
N SER A 98 7.03 10.60 0.28
CA SER A 98 8.30 10.13 -0.31
C SER A 98 8.19 9.78 -1.79
N LYS A 99 7.02 9.28 -2.23
CA LYS A 99 6.75 8.95 -3.63
C LYS A 99 5.95 10.03 -4.37
N ILE A 100 5.63 11.13 -3.69
CA ILE A 100 4.89 12.28 -4.24
C ILE A 100 5.83 13.43 -4.56
N THR A 101 6.83 13.68 -3.69
CA THR A 101 7.82 14.75 -3.80
C THR A 101 9.22 14.20 -3.98
N PHE A 102 10.04 14.19 -2.91
CA PHE A 102 11.43 13.76 -2.97
C PHE A 102 11.71 12.63 -1.98
N PRO A 103 12.26 11.50 -2.44
CA PRO A 103 12.79 10.48 -1.54
C PRO A 103 13.85 11.09 -0.60
N GLY A 104 13.80 10.76 0.68
CA GLY A 104 14.72 11.27 1.68
C GLY A 104 14.41 12.70 2.21
N ALA A 105 13.52 13.44 1.55
CA ALA A 105 13.01 14.73 2.02
C ALA A 105 11.47 14.75 2.14
N GLY A 106 10.86 13.58 2.29
CA GLY A 106 9.42 13.44 2.47
C GLY A 106 8.94 13.87 3.86
N VAL A 107 7.64 14.08 3.96
CA VAL A 107 6.92 14.21 5.23
C VAL A 107 6.08 12.94 5.38
N SER A 108 6.07 12.36 6.58
CA SER A 108 5.25 11.20 6.91
C SER A 108 4.28 11.51 8.03
N LEU A 109 3.23 10.72 8.10
CA LEU A 109 2.26 10.76 9.19
C LEU A 109 1.94 9.34 9.66
N ILE A 110 1.56 9.24 10.93
CA ILE A 110 0.97 8.06 11.54
C ILE A 110 -0.37 8.47 12.14
N ALA A 111 -1.39 7.65 11.90
CA ALA A 111 -2.67 7.77 12.58
C ALA A 111 -3.03 6.43 13.22
N SER A 112 -3.70 6.48 14.38
CA SER A 112 -4.13 5.29 15.11
C SER A 112 -5.17 5.67 16.15
N GLY A 113 -5.70 4.68 16.86
CA GLY A 113 -6.55 4.90 18.02
C GLY A 113 -5.85 5.64 19.16
N PRO A 114 -6.61 6.21 20.10
CA PRO A 114 -6.09 7.12 21.14
C PRO A 114 -4.97 6.54 22.00
N ASP A 115 -5.09 5.26 22.40
CA ASP A 115 -4.10 4.63 23.29
C ASP A 115 -2.78 4.41 22.56
N ASN A 116 -2.82 3.89 21.32
CA ASN A 116 -1.63 3.76 20.49
C ASN A 116 -0.96 5.12 20.26
N MET A 117 -1.74 6.17 19.99
CA MET A 117 -1.18 7.51 19.78
C MET A 117 -0.56 8.10 21.06
N LYS A 118 -1.09 7.76 22.22
CA LYS A 118 -0.50 8.17 23.52
C LYS A 118 0.86 7.49 23.73
N GLU A 119 0.94 6.19 23.47
CA GLU A 119 2.19 5.42 23.57
C GLU A 119 3.25 5.93 22.57
N LEU A 120 2.89 6.06 21.29
CA LEU A 120 3.77 6.57 20.24
C LEU A 120 4.33 7.96 20.55
N LYS A 121 3.51 8.88 21.07
CA LYS A 121 3.96 10.20 21.48
C LYS A 121 4.98 10.13 22.62
N GLY A 122 4.83 9.18 23.54
CA GLY A 122 5.82 8.91 24.58
C GLY A 122 7.18 8.54 24.01
N HIS A 123 7.21 7.60 23.06
CA HIS A 123 8.45 7.20 22.39
C HIS A 123 9.05 8.33 21.54
N LEU A 124 8.23 9.00 20.73
CA LEU A 124 8.68 10.10 19.87
C LEU A 124 9.28 11.27 20.67
N SER A 125 8.71 11.59 21.85
CA SER A 125 9.23 12.65 22.72
C SER A 125 10.65 12.37 23.26
N SER A 126 11.04 11.09 23.33
CA SER A 126 12.38 10.68 23.71
C SER A 126 13.38 10.66 22.53
N GLN A 127 12.87 10.57 21.30
CA GLN A 127 13.69 10.54 20.08
C GLN A 127 14.05 11.92 19.59
N THR A 128 13.11 12.87 19.65
CA THR A 128 13.27 14.22 19.11
C THR A 128 12.41 15.22 19.85
N ILE A 129 12.92 16.43 20.04
CA ILE A 129 12.15 17.58 20.56
C ILE A 129 11.14 18.06 19.51
N GLY A 130 11.44 17.88 18.22
CA GLY A 130 10.55 18.23 17.12
C GLY A 130 11.08 17.75 15.79
N HIS A 131 10.14 17.54 14.87
CA HIS A 131 10.44 17.13 13.50
C HIS A 131 10.90 18.33 12.66
N ASP A 132 11.50 18.08 11.48
CA ASP A 132 12.01 19.09 10.54
C ASP A 132 10.86 19.99 10.04
N LYS A 133 10.68 21.13 10.71
CA LYS A 133 9.64 22.12 10.40
C LYS A 133 9.91 22.85 9.07
N LEU A 134 11.19 22.99 8.66
CA LEU A 134 11.52 23.61 7.38
C LEU A 134 11.07 22.73 6.23
N ASN A 135 11.27 21.42 6.34
CA ASN A 135 10.81 20.48 5.34
C ASN A 135 9.27 20.43 5.29
N GLN A 136 8.60 20.45 6.43
CA GLN A 136 7.13 20.54 6.49
C GLN A 136 6.65 21.84 5.81
N LEU A 137 7.28 22.98 6.10
CA LEU A 137 6.92 24.26 5.48
C LEU A 137 7.14 24.25 3.96
N ARG A 138 8.21 23.62 3.45
CA ARG A 138 8.42 23.43 2.02
C ARG A 138 7.26 22.71 1.36
N HIS A 139 6.76 21.64 1.97
CA HIS A 139 5.60 20.89 1.47
C HIS A 139 4.32 21.73 1.49
N VAL A 140 4.09 22.46 2.58
CA VAL A 140 2.94 23.38 2.67
C VAL A 140 2.99 24.47 1.60
N GLN A 141 4.16 25.09 1.40
CA GLN A 141 4.33 26.15 0.39
C GLN A 141 4.22 25.61 -1.05
N TYR A 142 4.69 24.38 -1.28
CA TYR A 142 4.64 23.75 -2.61
C TYR A 142 3.22 23.34 -2.97
N PHE A 143 2.56 22.63 -2.09
CA PHE A 143 1.21 22.10 -2.37
C PHE A 143 0.12 23.12 -2.15
N LYS A 144 0.20 23.94 -1.09
CA LYS A 144 -0.79 24.94 -0.66
C LYS A 144 -2.15 24.34 -0.29
N THR A 145 -2.73 23.50 -1.16
CA THR A 145 -4.05 22.90 -0.98
C THR A 145 -4.05 21.40 -1.36
N PRO A 146 -5.02 20.60 -0.88
CA PRO A 146 -5.17 19.21 -1.29
C PRO A 146 -5.41 19.02 -2.80
N GLU A 147 -6.08 20.00 -3.46
CA GLU A 147 -6.34 19.99 -4.90
C GLU A 147 -5.03 20.02 -5.71
N ASN A 148 -4.04 20.77 -5.24
CA ASN A 148 -2.72 20.83 -5.88
C ASN A 148 -1.98 19.47 -5.75
N ILE A 149 -2.19 18.73 -4.66
CA ILE A 149 -1.67 17.36 -4.54
C ILE A 149 -2.30 16.46 -5.61
N ARG A 150 -3.63 16.51 -5.75
CA ARG A 150 -4.35 15.76 -6.78
C ARG A 150 -3.89 16.14 -8.20
N ALA A 151 -3.75 17.43 -8.46
CA ALA A 151 -3.25 17.92 -9.76
C ALA A 151 -1.83 17.41 -10.06
N ARG A 152 -0.94 17.44 -9.06
CA ARG A 152 0.41 16.88 -9.16
C ARG A 152 0.38 15.39 -9.49
N MET A 153 -0.45 14.62 -8.79
CA MET A 153 -0.56 13.17 -9.00
C MET A 153 -1.17 12.83 -10.36
N LYS A 154 -2.14 13.63 -10.84
CA LYS A 154 -2.69 13.50 -12.19
C LYS A 154 -1.60 13.75 -13.26
N ALA A 155 -0.80 14.78 -13.12
CA ALA A 155 0.31 15.04 -14.03
C ALA A 155 1.36 13.90 -14.02
N LEU A 156 1.63 13.30 -12.86
CA LEU A 156 2.49 12.12 -12.77
C LEU A 156 1.87 10.92 -13.49
N ALA A 157 0.57 10.68 -13.32
CA ALA A 157 -0.16 9.61 -13.99
C ALA A 157 -0.09 9.76 -15.52
N GLU A 158 -0.17 10.98 -16.06
CA GLU A 158 -0.04 11.26 -17.51
C GLU A 158 1.35 10.89 -18.05
N VAL A 159 2.39 10.98 -17.24
CA VAL A 159 3.76 10.55 -17.61
C VAL A 159 3.92 9.03 -17.53
N LEU A 160 3.26 8.39 -16.54
CA LEU A 160 3.40 6.95 -16.31
C LEU A 160 2.52 6.12 -17.23
N ARG A 161 1.29 6.57 -17.50
CA ARG A 161 0.30 5.81 -18.28
C ARG A 161 0.83 5.29 -19.60
N PRO A 162 1.47 6.09 -20.48
CA PRO A 162 1.98 5.56 -21.75
C PRO A 162 3.02 4.44 -21.58
N LYS A 163 3.77 4.45 -20.46
CA LYS A 163 4.75 3.40 -20.15
C LYS A 163 4.06 2.11 -19.75
N PHE A 164 3.03 2.21 -18.90
CA PHE A 164 2.22 1.07 -18.50
C PHE A 164 1.50 0.46 -19.69
N ASP A 165 0.83 1.30 -20.50
CA ASP A 165 0.11 0.86 -21.70
C ASP A 165 1.04 0.15 -22.68
N MET A 166 2.25 0.67 -22.89
CA MET A 166 3.24 0.06 -23.76
C MET A 166 3.68 -1.32 -23.26
N VAL A 167 3.97 -1.44 -21.96
CA VAL A 167 4.41 -2.72 -21.37
C VAL A 167 3.28 -3.73 -21.41
N LEU A 168 2.07 -3.37 -20.99
CA LEU A 168 0.91 -4.27 -20.99
C LEU A 168 0.61 -4.75 -22.43
N LYS A 169 0.59 -3.83 -23.38
CA LYS A 169 0.39 -4.17 -24.80
C LYS A 169 1.45 -5.15 -25.31
N ARG A 170 2.72 -4.97 -24.96
CA ARG A 170 3.77 -5.90 -25.38
C ARG A 170 3.64 -7.28 -24.74
N LEU A 171 3.29 -7.33 -23.46
CA LEU A 171 3.04 -8.60 -22.79
C LEU A 171 1.86 -9.34 -23.41
N GLU A 172 0.79 -8.63 -23.77
CA GLU A 172 -0.38 -9.18 -24.47
C GLU A 172 0.03 -9.70 -25.86
N GLU A 173 0.70 -8.88 -26.69
CA GLU A 173 1.10 -9.25 -28.04
C GLU A 173 2.04 -10.47 -28.09
N GLU A 174 2.95 -10.61 -27.12
CA GLU A 174 4.02 -11.61 -27.19
C GLU A 174 3.74 -12.87 -26.33
N LEU A 175 2.95 -12.74 -25.26
CA LEU A 175 2.82 -13.81 -24.27
C LEU A 175 1.37 -14.27 -24.05
N GLU A 176 0.33 -13.52 -24.49
CA GLU A 176 -1.04 -13.92 -24.29
C GLU A 176 -1.32 -15.28 -24.96
N GLY A 177 -2.00 -16.17 -24.21
CA GLY A 177 -2.32 -17.53 -24.69
C GLY A 177 -1.14 -18.50 -24.80
N SER A 178 0.11 -18.05 -24.54
CA SER A 178 1.28 -18.93 -24.59
C SER A 178 1.35 -19.93 -23.43
N GLY A 179 0.70 -19.62 -22.29
CA GLY A 179 0.82 -20.37 -21.05
C GLY A 179 2.19 -20.23 -20.34
N LEU A 180 3.07 -19.36 -20.82
CA LEU A 180 4.42 -19.19 -20.27
C LEU A 180 4.50 -18.22 -19.11
N ALA A 181 3.58 -17.25 -19.04
CA ALA A 181 3.52 -16.23 -17.98
C ALA A 181 2.12 -15.69 -17.80
N VAL A 182 1.89 -15.11 -16.63
CA VAL A 182 0.73 -14.28 -16.30
C VAL A 182 1.22 -12.96 -15.71
N TRP A 183 0.47 -11.89 -15.88
CA TRP A 183 0.86 -10.58 -15.38
C TRP A 183 -0.30 -9.80 -14.78
N SER A 184 0.03 -8.85 -13.90
CA SER A 184 -0.96 -8.00 -13.28
C SER A 184 -1.39 -6.86 -14.22
N HIS A 185 -2.65 -6.41 -14.06
CA HIS A 185 -3.21 -5.22 -14.72
C HIS A 185 -3.49 -4.13 -13.66
N PRO A 186 -2.44 -3.45 -13.14
CA PRO A 186 -2.59 -2.52 -12.04
C PRO A 186 -3.34 -1.25 -12.46
N LYS A 187 -4.20 -0.74 -11.58
CA LYS A 187 -4.89 0.55 -11.75
C LYS A 187 -4.03 1.76 -11.38
N GLY A 188 -2.86 1.52 -10.77
CA GLY A 188 -1.95 2.55 -10.30
C GLY A 188 -0.66 1.98 -9.72
N GLY A 189 0.07 2.80 -8.98
CA GLY A 189 1.38 2.44 -8.44
C GLY A 189 2.50 2.53 -9.48
N TYR A 190 3.53 1.69 -9.31
CA TYR A 190 4.75 1.73 -10.13
C TYR A 190 5.15 0.38 -10.72
N PHE A 191 4.35 -0.68 -10.51
CA PHE A 191 4.76 -2.03 -10.80
C PHE A 191 3.72 -2.76 -11.67
N ILE A 192 4.24 -3.58 -12.58
CA ILE A 192 3.50 -4.65 -13.25
C ILE A 192 4.21 -5.94 -12.82
N SER A 193 3.51 -6.84 -12.12
CA SER A 193 4.04 -8.14 -11.75
C SER A 193 3.96 -9.09 -12.94
N LEU A 194 5.04 -9.79 -13.22
CA LEU A 194 5.10 -10.85 -14.23
C LEU A 194 5.48 -12.16 -13.55
N ASP A 195 4.55 -13.09 -13.50
CA ASP A 195 4.76 -14.42 -12.95
C ASP A 195 5.02 -15.40 -14.08
N THR A 196 6.23 -15.95 -14.12
CA THR A 196 6.67 -16.94 -15.10
C THR A 196 6.49 -18.37 -14.60
N LEU A 197 6.72 -19.35 -15.44
CA LEU A 197 6.72 -20.76 -15.03
C LEU A 197 7.64 -20.98 -13.82
N GLU A 198 7.30 -21.97 -13.01
CA GLU A 198 8.06 -22.30 -11.79
C GLU A 198 9.54 -22.50 -12.09
N GLY A 199 10.39 -21.85 -11.29
CA GLY A 199 11.85 -21.89 -11.43
C GLY A 199 12.44 -21.00 -12.54
N CYS A 200 11.61 -20.36 -13.38
CA CYS A 200 12.09 -19.59 -14.54
C CYS A 200 12.42 -18.11 -14.24
N ALA A 201 11.94 -17.55 -13.15
CA ALA A 201 12.05 -16.11 -12.85
C ALA A 201 13.50 -15.60 -12.89
N LYS A 202 14.44 -16.31 -12.27
CA LYS A 202 15.87 -15.93 -12.28
C LYS A 202 16.44 -15.83 -13.70
N ARG A 203 16.18 -16.86 -14.52
CA ARG A 203 16.68 -16.90 -15.90
C ARG A 203 16.03 -15.83 -16.75
N THR A 204 14.75 -15.56 -16.55
CA THR A 204 14.03 -14.48 -17.25
C THR A 204 14.67 -13.11 -16.96
N VAL A 205 15.00 -12.83 -15.68
CA VAL A 205 15.68 -11.59 -15.29
C VAL A 205 17.08 -11.48 -15.90
N GLU A 206 17.84 -12.59 -15.95
CA GLU A 206 19.17 -12.62 -16.59
C GLU A 206 19.07 -12.27 -18.07
N LEU A 207 18.18 -12.94 -18.81
CA LEU A 207 17.96 -12.69 -20.25
C LEU A 207 17.48 -11.26 -20.53
N ALA A 208 16.58 -10.72 -19.70
CA ALA A 208 16.11 -9.36 -19.84
C ALA A 208 17.19 -8.29 -19.59
N LYS A 209 18.28 -8.64 -18.91
CA LYS A 209 19.46 -7.74 -18.73
C LYS A 209 20.43 -7.81 -19.91
N GLU A 210 20.42 -8.90 -20.64
CA GLU A 210 21.29 -9.13 -21.80
C GLU A 210 20.69 -8.50 -23.09
N ALA A 211 19.36 -8.31 -23.13
CA ALA A 211 18.61 -7.71 -24.24
C ALA A 211 18.58 -6.18 -24.15
#